data_89be7ed8ceb319556adafb97bfb57343
#
_entry.id   89be7ed8ceb319556adafb97bfb57343
#
_cell.length_a   1.000
_cell.length_b   1.000
_cell.length_c   1.000
_cell.angle_alpha   90.00
_cell.angle_beta   90.00
_cell.angle_gamma   90.00
#
_symmetry.space_group_name_H-M   'P 1'
#
loop_
_entity.id
_entity.type
_entity.pdbx_description
1 polymer ?
#
loop_
_entity_poly.entity_id
_entity_poly.type
_entity_poly.pdbx_seq_one_letter_code
_entity_poly.pdbx_strand_id
1 'polypeptide(L)'
;MQDAVTDRFENIFGSDRSLTSVVKRVYHIPVLLALMAFMFAARLRRLDVFQTGDGVTFRGNDPWYHFRQTSYALDHFPSTMPFDPMTNYPMGTNAEQFGTLYDQLVAGFILLTSFGDPTPEYAGLIMLIAAPVFGVAAVVPAYFIAARFAGRGPALAGISVLALLPGTFLNYTLVGFYDHSAAEVFFQTLGVLAFIVALTVAEREQPVWELVVDRDFNALRNPLTYSIGAGIAAGLYMWAWPPGVLLVGFTGVFFAIKLTSEVYHGNSPEPIAFVAAVSMTVTGLMMFVPLSTFSIGGSTDYSLLQVLLPLGEIGRAHV
;
A
#
# COMPACT_ATOMS: atom_id res chain seq x y z
N MET A 1 -43.43 10.79 -1.15
CA MET A 1 -42.02 10.87 -1.59
C MET A 1 -41.24 11.95 -0.83
N GLN A 2 -41.85 13.06 -0.46
CA GLN A 2 -41.27 14.10 0.40
C GLN A 2 -41.07 13.59 1.85
N ASP A 3 -42.02 12.87 2.40
CA ASP A 3 -41.96 12.38 3.78
C ASP A 3 -40.84 11.35 3.99
N ALA A 4 -40.58 10.49 3.01
CA ALA A 4 -39.47 9.49 3.09
C ALA A 4 -38.07 10.10 3.01
N VAL A 5 -37.93 11.30 2.43
CA VAL A 5 -36.68 12.05 2.40
C VAL A 5 -36.46 12.79 3.73
N THR A 6 -37.56 13.35 4.28
CA THR A 6 -37.55 14.03 5.58
C THR A 6 -37.25 13.05 6.70
N ASP A 7 -37.87 11.86 6.72
CA ASP A 7 -37.58 10.79 7.70
C ASP A 7 -36.15 10.26 7.61
N ARG A 8 -35.57 10.19 6.42
CA ARG A 8 -34.15 9.85 6.26
C ARG A 8 -33.22 10.95 6.77
N PHE A 9 -33.56 12.22 6.53
CA PHE A 9 -32.82 13.36 7.07
C PHE A 9 -32.92 13.43 8.59
N GLU A 10 -34.10 13.23 9.17
CA GLU A 10 -34.26 13.18 10.62
C GLU A 10 -33.60 11.98 11.28
N ASN A 11 -33.54 10.82 10.62
CA ASN A 11 -32.75 9.67 11.08
C ASN A 11 -31.22 9.86 10.97
N ILE A 12 -30.77 10.68 10.03
CA ILE A 12 -29.33 11.04 9.89
C ILE A 12 -28.95 12.16 10.86
N PHE A 13 -29.87 13.12 11.12
CA PHE A 13 -29.65 14.31 11.92
C PHE A 13 -30.55 14.39 13.17
N GLY A 14 -31.08 13.24 13.65
CA GLY A 14 -32.02 13.16 14.75
C GLY A 14 -31.69 14.11 15.90
N SER A 15 -32.69 14.82 16.37
CA SER A 15 -32.71 16.05 17.18
C SER A 15 -32.00 15.99 18.57
N ASP A 16 -31.40 14.86 18.97
CA ASP A 16 -30.75 14.68 20.29
C ASP A 16 -29.22 14.50 20.21
N ARG A 17 -28.59 14.68 19.05
CA ARG A 17 -27.13 14.66 18.96
C ARG A 17 -26.59 16.06 19.22
N SER A 18 -26.23 16.33 20.46
CA SER A 18 -25.52 17.59 20.80
C SER A 18 -24.31 17.75 19.85
N LEU A 19 -24.06 18.95 19.35
CA LEU A 19 -22.88 19.27 18.52
C LEU A 19 -21.59 18.70 19.12
N THR A 20 -21.48 18.64 20.44
CA THR A 20 -20.38 18.02 21.19
C THR A 20 -20.24 16.53 20.90
N SER A 21 -21.32 15.78 20.72
CA SER A 21 -21.26 14.34 20.43
C SER A 21 -20.76 14.07 18.99
N VAL A 22 -21.19 14.90 18.04
CA VAL A 22 -20.74 14.84 16.65
C VAL A 22 -19.26 15.21 16.57
N VAL A 23 -18.85 16.32 17.22
CA VAL A 23 -17.44 16.73 17.26
C VAL A 23 -16.57 15.63 17.85
N LYS A 24 -16.95 15.05 19.01
CA LYS A 24 -16.20 13.93 19.62
C LYS A 24 -16.10 12.71 18.71
N ARG A 25 -17.07 12.50 17.80
CA ARG A 25 -17.08 11.38 16.87
C ARG A 25 -16.14 11.61 15.66
N VAL A 26 -16.04 12.83 15.16
CA VAL A 26 -15.37 13.11 13.87
C VAL A 26 -14.11 13.98 13.96
N TYR A 27 -13.74 14.51 15.17
CA TYR A 27 -12.59 15.41 15.35
C TYR A 27 -11.28 14.91 14.77
N HIS A 28 -11.09 13.60 14.75
CA HIS A 28 -9.87 12.98 14.24
C HIS A 28 -9.67 13.16 12.73
N ILE A 29 -10.76 13.32 11.97
CA ILE A 29 -10.69 13.50 10.52
C ILE A 29 -10.03 14.86 10.16
N PRO A 30 -10.57 16.01 10.62
CA PRO A 30 -9.94 17.31 10.29
C PRO A 30 -8.53 17.44 10.89
N VAL A 31 -8.26 16.83 12.06
CA VAL A 31 -6.90 16.84 12.64
C VAL A 31 -5.94 16.03 11.78
N LEU A 32 -6.34 14.83 11.33
CA LEU A 32 -5.53 14.00 10.44
C LEU A 32 -5.26 14.73 9.12
N LEU A 33 -6.27 15.33 8.51
CA LEU A 33 -6.13 16.09 7.26
C LEU A 33 -5.19 17.31 7.46
N ALA A 34 -5.29 18.01 8.59
CA ALA A 34 -4.39 19.13 8.91
C ALA A 34 -2.93 18.63 9.08
N LEU A 35 -2.72 17.49 9.74
CA LEU A 35 -1.39 16.88 9.86
C LEU A 35 -0.85 16.45 8.49
N MET A 36 -1.67 15.84 7.64
CA MET A 36 -1.28 15.47 6.27
C MET A 36 -0.89 16.71 5.44
N ALA A 37 -1.69 17.77 5.51
CA ALA A 37 -1.39 19.04 4.82
C ALA A 37 -0.08 19.66 5.33
N PHE A 38 0.12 19.68 6.65
CA PHE A 38 1.36 20.13 7.27
C PHE A 38 2.57 19.30 6.82
N MET A 39 2.43 17.96 6.85
CA MET A 39 3.47 17.05 6.39
C MET A 39 3.84 17.29 4.93
N PHE A 40 2.84 17.46 4.08
CA PHE A 40 3.06 17.73 2.66
C PHE A 40 3.78 19.06 2.44
N ALA A 41 3.31 20.13 3.08
CA ALA A 41 3.96 21.45 3.02
C ALA A 41 5.41 21.40 3.52
N ALA A 42 5.66 20.70 4.64
CA ALA A 42 7.01 20.54 5.18
C ALA A 42 7.96 19.79 4.22
N ARG A 43 7.43 18.78 3.51
CA ARG A 43 8.21 17.99 2.54
C ARG A 43 8.51 18.75 1.26
N LEU A 44 7.65 19.67 0.87
CA LEU A 44 7.83 20.49 -0.34
C LEU A 44 8.62 21.78 -0.09
N ARG A 45 9.05 22.07 1.14
CA ARG A 45 9.67 23.35 1.52
C ARG A 45 10.84 23.81 0.66
N ARG A 46 11.53 22.86 0.01
CA ARG A 46 12.71 23.12 -0.84
C ARG A 46 12.46 22.77 -2.32
N LEU A 47 11.21 22.82 -2.77
CA LEU A 47 10.86 22.50 -4.16
C LEU A 47 11.62 23.39 -5.16
N ASP A 48 11.77 24.66 -4.83
CA ASP A 48 12.51 25.67 -5.61
C ASP A 48 13.96 25.30 -5.89
N VAL A 49 14.59 24.53 -5.00
CA VAL A 49 15.99 24.08 -5.16
C VAL A 49 16.11 22.95 -6.17
N PHE A 50 15.08 22.13 -6.33
CA PHE A 50 15.07 20.95 -7.19
C PHE A 50 14.42 21.22 -8.55
N GLN A 51 13.65 22.31 -8.66
CA GLN A 51 13.08 22.76 -9.93
C GLN A 51 13.91 23.94 -10.44
N THR A 52 14.77 23.69 -11.42
CA THR A 52 15.69 24.69 -12.00
C THR A 52 15.17 25.19 -13.34
N GLY A 53 15.71 26.30 -13.85
CA GLY A 53 15.35 26.81 -15.18
C GLY A 53 15.67 25.84 -16.33
N ASP A 54 16.60 24.91 -16.11
CA ASP A 54 17.03 23.91 -17.10
C ASP A 54 16.37 22.55 -16.92
N GLY A 55 15.39 22.43 -16.00
CA GLY A 55 14.66 21.19 -15.70
C GLY A 55 14.62 20.85 -14.22
N VAL A 56 14.67 19.57 -13.88
CA VAL A 56 14.63 19.08 -12.50
C VAL A 56 15.97 18.46 -12.11
N THR A 57 16.28 18.55 -10.82
CA THR A 57 17.42 17.86 -10.22
C THR A 57 16.97 17.04 -9.03
N PHE A 58 17.76 16.03 -8.66
CA PHE A 58 17.44 15.13 -7.55
C PHE A 58 18.62 15.02 -6.59
N ARG A 59 18.33 14.61 -5.36
CA ARG A 59 19.30 14.36 -4.31
C ARG A 59 19.66 12.88 -4.26
N GLY A 60 20.91 12.54 -4.45
CA GLY A 60 21.40 11.15 -4.41
C GLY A 60 21.40 10.49 -5.79
N ASN A 61 21.70 9.21 -5.84
CA ASN A 61 21.86 8.44 -7.07
C ASN A 61 20.57 7.71 -7.48
N ASP A 62 19.87 7.10 -6.52
CA ASP A 62 18.68 6.27 -6.76
C ASP A 62 17.54 7.03 -7.47
N PRO A 63 17.27 8.32 -7.14
CA PRO A 63 16.29 9.10 -7.87
C PRO A 63 16.54 9.22 -9.37
N TRP A 64 17.78 9.21 -9.80
CA TRP A 64 18.12 9.27 -11.23
C TRP A 64 17.84 7.96 -11.97
N TYR A 65 17.92 6.83 -11.27
CA TYR A 65 17.44 5.56 -11.79
C TYR A 65 15.92 5.62 -12.05
N HIS A 66 15.14 5.99 -11.06
CA HIS A 66 13.68 6.10 -11.19
C HIS A 66 13.26 7.16 -12.22
N PHE A 67 13.99 8.27 -12.30
CA PHE A 67 13.78 9.27 -13.35
C PHE A 67 13.92 8.66 -14.76
N ARG A 68 14.96 7.86 -15.02
CA ARG A 68 15.14 7.19 -16.32
C ARG A 68 14.06 6.15 -16.56
N GLN A 69 13.69 5.37 -15.56
CA GLN A 69 12.63 4.36 -15.66
C GLN A 69 11.28 5.00 -16.01
N THR A 70 10.91 6.06 -15.28
CA THR A 70 9.67 6.79 -15.54
C THR A 70 9.70 7.49 -16.90
N SER A 71 10.82 8.12 -17.28
CA SER A 71 10.95 8.76 -18.58
C SER A 71 10.80 7.76 -19.74
N TYR A 72 11.38 6.57 -19.59
CA TYR A 72 11.17 5.50 -20.57
C TYR A 72 9.70 5.04 -20.61
N ALA A 73 9.08 4.90 -19.44
CA ALA A 73 7.69 4.48 -19.34
C ALA A 73 6.70 5.50 -19.93
N LEU A 74 7.04 6.80 -19.98
CA LEU A 74 6.19 7.79 -20.67
C LEU A 74 6.03 7.49 -22.17
N ASP A 75 7.08 6.95 -22.81
CA ASP A 75 7.05 6.61 -24.24
C ASP A 75 6.59 5.17 -24.51
N HIS A 76 6.66 4.27 -23.50
CA HIS A 76 6.45 2.83 -23.66
C HIS A 76 5.43 2.25 -22.68
N PHE A 77 4.55 3.07 -22.12
CA PHE A 77 3.59 2.66 -21.09
C PHE A 77 2.79 1.40 -21.47
N PRO A 78 2.64 0.43 -20.57
CA PRO A 78 3.05 0.41 -19.16
C PRO A 78 4.47 -0.15 -18.89
N SER A 79 5.31 -0.35 -19.89
CA SER A 79 6.62 -0.98 -19.75
C SER A 79 7.65 -0.02 -19.16
N THR A 80 8.45 -0.48 -18.22
CA THR A 80 9.66 0.19 -17.74
C THR A 80 10.87 -0.25 -18.56
N MET A 81 11.98 0.47 -18.47
CA MET A 81 13.22 0.13 -19.17
C MET A 81 13.72 -1.25 -18.70
N PRO A 82 13.92 -2.24 -19.58
CA PRO A 82 14.30 -3.59 -19.15
C PRO A 82 15.71 -3.67 -18.58
N PHE A 83 16.61 -2.79 -19.03
CA PHE A 83 18.00 -2.75 -18.61
C PHE A 83 18.50 -1.31 -18.54
N ASP A 84 19.03 -0.89 -17.38
CA ASP A 84 19.62 0.43 -17.18
C ASP A 84 21.15 0.34 -17.23
N PRO A 85 21.80 0.85 -18.28
CA PRO A 85 23.25 0.80 -18.42
C PRO A 85 23.97 1.79 -17.50
N MET A 86 23.28 2.77 -16.93
CA MET A 86 23.87 3.82 -16.11
C MET A 86 23.97 3.45 -14.64
N THR A 87 23.04 2.63 -14.15
CA THR A 87 23.08 2.11 -12.77
C THR A 87 24.10 0.98 -12.70
N ASN A 88 24.96 1.00 -11.67
CA ASN A 88 26.04 0.03 -11.49
C ASN A 88 27.05 0.01 -12.68
N TYR A 89 27.34 1.19 -13.24
CA TYR A 89 28.26 1.35 -14.37
C TYR A 89 29.64 0.72 -14.06
N PRO A 90 30.30 0.01 -14.98
CA PRO A 90 29.93 -0.18 -16.40
C PRO A 90 29.04 -1.41 -16.68
N MET A 91 28.65 -2.19 -15.66
CA MET A 91 27.92 -3.44 -15.86
C MET A 91 26.44 -3.24 -16.17
N GLY A 92 25.87 -2.13 -15.74
CA GLY A 92 24.43 -1.91 -15.80
C GLY A 92 23.65 -2.74 -14.79
N THR A 93 22.33 -2.65 -14.83
CA THR A 93 21.42 -3.46 -13.98
C THR A 93 20.09 -3.73 -14.67
N ASN A 94 19.46 -4.84 -14.34
CA ASN A 94 18.08 -5.09 -14.69
C ASN A 94 17.15 -4.18 -13.90
N ALA A 95 16.14 -3.62 -14.55
CA ALA A 95 15.24 -2.67 -13.94
C ALA A 95 14.39 -3.25 -12.78
N GLU A 96 14.17 -4.56 -12.81
CA GLU A 96 13.31 -5.26 -11.86
C GLU A 96 13.81 -5.20 -10.42
N GLN A 97 15.11 -5.07 -10.24
CA GLN A 97 15.78 -5.11 -8.93
C GLN A 97 15.20 -4.12 -7.90
N PHE A 98 14.71 -2.96 -8.35
CA PHE A 98 14.19 -1.89 -7.50
C PHE A 98 12.67 -1.76 -7.57
N GLY A 99 11.97 -2.72 -8.19
CA GLY A 99 10.54 -2.66 -8.43
C GLY A 99 10.18 -1.78 -9.63
N THR A 100 9.00 -2.00 -10.17
CA THR A 100 8.54 -1.26 -11.36
C THR A 100 7.24 -0.48 -11.10
N LEU A 101 6.46 -0.88 -10.09
CA LEU A 101 5.14 -0.31 -9.84
C LEU A 101 5.20 1.20 -9.56
N TYR A 102 6.22 1.66 -8.82
CA TYR A 102 6.36 3.07 -8.49
C TYR A 102 6.47 3.93 -9.75
N ASP A 103 7.38 3.55 -10.66
CA ASP A 103 7.62 4.27 -11.91
C ASP A 103 6.40 4.20 -12.83
N GLN A 104 5.73 3.04 -12.90
CA GLN A 104 4.51 2.84 -13.67
C GLN A 104 3.35 3.70 -13.14
N LEU A 105 3.18 3.81 -11.82
CA LEU A 105 2.14 4.67 -11.24
C LEU A 105 2.39 6.14 -11.51
N VAL A 106 3.64 6.58 -11.40
CA VAL A 106 3.99 7.99 -11.67
C VAL A 106 3.87 8.29 -13.17
N ALA A 107 4.37 7.43 -14.05
CA ALA A 107 4.22 7.60 -15.51
C ALA A 107 2.73 7.59 -15.92
N GLY A 108 1.95 6.64 -15.40
CA GLY A 108 0.51 6.56 -15.67
C GLY A 108 -0.24 7.80 -15.19
N PHE A 109 0.11 8.34 -14.03
CA PHE A 109 -0.47 9.59 -13.52
C PHE A 109 -0.11 10.79 -14.41
N ILE A 110 1.16 10.90 -14.83
CA ILE A 110 1.62 11.95 -15.76
C ILE A 110 0.83 11.88 -17.07
N LEU A 111 0.77 10.71 -17.70
CA LEU A 111 0.06 10.51 -18.97
C LEU A 111 -1.43 10.81 -18.85
N LEU A 112 -2.07 10.35 -17.77
CA LEU A 112 -3.48 10.59 -17.54
C LEU A 112 -3.79 12.09 -17.39
N THR A 113 -2.98 12.82 -16.63
CA THR A 113 -3.23 14.23 -16.31
C THR A 113 -2.77 15.20 -17.40
N SER A 114 -1.84 14.77 -18.28
CA SER A 114 -1.41 15.50 -19.48
C SER A 114 -2.16 15.10 -20.75
N PHE A 115 -3.15 14.20 -20.65
CA PHE A 115 -3.86 13.65 -21.80
C PHE A 115 -2.95 12.98 -22.84
N GLY A 116 -1.86 12.36 -22.36
CA GLY A 116 -0.90 11.63 -23.19
C GLY A 116 0.23 12.47 -23.82
N ASP A 117 0.26 13.79 -23.57
CA ASP A 117 1.29 14.69 -24.11
C ASP A 117 1.93 15.55 -22.99
N PRO A 118 2.76 14.96 -22.11
CA PRO A 118 3.39 15.69 -21.03
C PRO A 118 4.57 16.55 -21.52
N THR A 119 4.62 17.81 -21.06
CA THR A 119 5.87 18.56 -21.19
C THR A 119 6.93 18.04 -20.22
N PRO A 120 8.24 18.18 -20.55
CA PRO A 120 9.31 17.75 -19.65
C PRO A 120 9.24 18.41 -18.26
N GLU A 121 8.85 19.69 -18.22
CA GLU A 121 8.72 20.46 -16.97
C GLU A 121 7.59 19.91 -16.09
N TYR A 122 6.45 19.57 -16.71
CA TYR A 122 5.32 18.97 -16.01
C TYR A 122 5.66 17.58 -15.49
N ALA A 123 6.25 16.73 -16.33
CA ALA A 123 6.66 15.40 -15.93
C ALA A 123 7.69 15.46 -14.78
N GLY A 124 8.69 16.33 -14.88
CA GLY A 124 9.66 16.54 -13.83
C GLY A 124 9.06 17.02 -12.51
N LEU A 125 8.07 17.94 -12.56
CA LEU A 125 7.37 18.40 -11.37
C LEU A 125 6.61 17.25 -10.67
N ILE A 126 5.91 16.41 -11.42
CA ILE A 126 5.18 15.26 -10.85
C ILE A 126 6.16 14.26 -10.21
N MET A 127 7.30 13.99 -10.87
CA MET A 127 8.34 13.14 -10.29
C MET A 127 8.91 13.73 -8.98
N LEU A 128 9.15 15.05 -8.92
CA LEU A 128 9.63 15.69 -7.69
C LEU A 128 8.66 15.57 -6.52
N ILE A 129 7.35 15.63 -6.77
CA ILE A 129 6.33 15.58 -5.69
C ILE A 129 5.86 14.16 -5.36
N ALA A 130 6.19 13.15 -6.15
CA ALA A 130 5.70 11.79 -5.98
C ALA A 130 6.09 11.20 -4.61
N ALA A 131 7.36 11.27 -4.21
CA ALA A 131 7.80 10.77 -2.90
C ALA A 131 7.11 11.49 -1.72
N PRO A 132 6.97 12.84 -1.67
CA PRO A 132 6.09 13.53 -0.73
C PRO A 132 4.67 13.03 -0.69
N VAL A 133 4.04 12.78 -1.83
CA VAL A 133 2.66 12.26 -1.93
C VAL A 133 2.55 10.89 -1.29
N PHE A 134 3.39 9.92 -1.67
CA PHE A 134 3.40 8.59 -1.08
C PHE A 134 3.71 8.62 0.42
N GLY A 135 4.66 9.44 0.86
CA GLY A 135 4.99 9.60 2.28
C GLY A 135 3.84 10.13 3.12
N VAL A 136 3.05 11.07 2.57
CA VAL A 136 1.84 11.56 3.25
C VAL A 136 0.71 10.54 3.18
N ALA A 137 0.54 9.84 2.06
CA ALA A 137 -0.46 8.80 1.92
C ALA A 137 -0.25 7.63 2.91
N ALA A 138 1.01 7.28 3.22
CA ALA A 138 1.36 6.23 4.19
C ALA A 138 0.83 6.52 5.62
N VAL A 139 0.58 7.78 5.93
CA VAL A 139 0.01 8.19 7.23
C VAL A 139 -1.41 7.66 7.45
N VAL A 140 -2.18 7.49 6.37
CA VAL A 140 -3.57 7.03 6.46
C VAL A 140 -3.65 5.60 7.01
N PRO A 141 -3.05 4.58 6.37
CA PRO A 141 -3.05 3.24 6.95
C PRO A 141 -2.35 3.17 8.30
N ALA A 142 -1.25 3.90 8.51
CA ALA A 142 -0.56 3.95 9.80
C ALA A 142 -1.47 4.48 10.92
N TYR A 143 -2.26 5.53 10.64
CA TYR A 143 -3.25 6.06 11.59
C TYR A 143 -4.30 5.00 11.95
N PHE A 144 -4.88 4.30 10.97
CA PHE A 144 -5.91 3.30 11.24
C PHE A 144 -5.36 2.10 12.00
N ILE A 145 -4.14 1.67 11.73
CA ILE A 145 -3.45 0.63 12.51
C ILE A 145 -3.30 1.09 13.96
N ALA A 146 -2.70 2.26 14.18
CA ALA A 146 -2.48 2.81 15.53
C ALA A 146 -3.80 3.02 16.29
N ALA A 147 -4.82 3.55 15.61
CA ALA A 147 -6.13 3.80 16.21
C ALA A 147 -6.86 2.50 16.62
N ARG A 148 -6.59 1.40 15.95
CA ARG A 148 -7.13 0.08 16.29
C ARG A 148 -6.65 -0.40 17.65
N PHE A 149 -5.38 -0.18 17.98
CA PHE A 149 -4.76 -0.68 19.21
C PHE A 149 -4.80 0.32 20.36
N ALA A 150 -4.61 1.60 20.08
CA ALA A 150 -4.46 2.63 21.11
C ALA A 150 -5.59 3.66 21.16
N GLY A 151 -6.53 3.61 20.20
CA GLY A 151 -7.58 4.62 20.07
C GLY A 151 -7.13 5.86 19.27
N ARG A 152 -8.09 6.75 18.98
CA ARG A 152 -7.91 7.87 18.04
C ARG A 152 -6.93 8.94 18.51
N GLY A 153 -6.97 9.31 19.78
CA GLY A 153 -6.10 10.35 20.35
C GLY A 153 -4.62 9.98 20.30
N PRO A 154 -4.22 8.85 20.93
CA PRO A 154 -2.84 8.35 20.85
C PRO A 154 -2.38 8.08 19.41
N ALA A 155 -3.26 7.62 18.51
CA ALA A 155 -2.92 7.45 17.10
C ALA A 155 -2.54 8.79 16.45
N LEU A 156 -3.33 9.86 16.65
CA LEU A 156 -2.99 11.19 16.16
C LEU A 156 -1.66 11.70 16.74
N ALA A 157 -1.40 11.46 18.03
CA ALA A 157 -0.11 11.82 18.63
C ALA A 157 1.06 11.06 17.97
N GLY A 158 0.90 9.76 17.74
CA GLY A 158 1.90 8.95 17.03
C GLY A 158 2.16 9.46 15.61
N ILE A 159 1.10 9.80 14.85
CA ILE A 159 1.23 10.40 13.52
C ILE A 159 1.91 11.78 13.58
N SER A 160 1.63 12.58 14.60
CA SER A 160 2.30 13.89 14.78
C SER A 160 3.81 13.74 15.01
N VAL A 161 4.22 12.70 15.76
CA VAL A 161 5.64 12.36 15.91
C VAL A 161 6.22 11.89 14.58
N LEU A 162 5.54 10.95 13.89
CA LEU A 162 5.98 10.42 12.60
C LEU A 162 6.15 11.51 11.53
N ALA A 163 5.33 12.57 11.60
CA ALA A 163 5.34 13.67 10.65
C ALA A 163 6.72 14.33 10.51
N LEU A 164 7.44 14.48 11.62
CA LEU A 164 8.73 15.19 11.71
C LEU A 164 9.84 14.34 12.30
N LEU A 165 9.61 13.06 12.57
CA LEU A 165 10.64 12.16 13.14
C LEU A 165 11.85 12.15 12.22
N PRO A 166 13.02 12.65 12.68
CA PRO A 166 14.23 12.63 11.86
C PRO A 166 14.67 11.18 11.63
N GLY A 167 14.97 10.86 10.38
CA GLY A 167 15.38 9.50 10.00
C GLY A 167 15.06 9.21 8.54
N THR A 168 15.14 7.94 8.19
CA THR A 168 15.00 7.45 6.81
C THR A 168 13.64 7.81 6.22
N PHE A 169 12.54 7.60 6.95
CA PHE A 169 11.21 7.92 6.45
C PHE A 169 11.05 9.39 6.05
N LEU A 170 11.49 10.33 6.92
CA LEU A 170 11.45 11.74 6.57
C LEU A 170 12.33 12.03 5.36
N ASN A 171 13.57 11.55 5.36
CA ASN A 171 14.54 11.81 4.30
C ASN A 171 14.07 11.31 2.93
N TYR A 172 13.51 10.09 2.87
CA TYR A 172 13.08 9.46 1.62
C TYR A 172 11.72 9.96 1.12
N THR A 173 11.02 10.75 1.93
CA THR A 173 9.75 11.37 1.53
C THR A 173 9.87 12.88 1.31
N LEU A 174 11.07 13.47 1.36
CA LEU A 174 11.29 14.87 0.99
C LEU A 174 11.32 15.06 -0.52
N VAL A 175 10.91 16.22 -0.98
CA VAL A 175 11.09 16.66 -2.37
C VAL A 175 12.56 16.52 -2.81
N GLY A 176 12.75 16.07 -4.04
CA GLY A 176 14.09 15.81 -4.60
C GLY A 176 14.63 14.40 -4.32
N PHE A 177 13.94 13.58 -3.49
CA PHE A 177 14.27 12.17 -3.31
C PHE A 177 13.24 11.30 -4.03
N TYR A 178 13.32 11.25 -5.35
CA TYR A 178 12.40 10.50 -6.22
C TYR A 178 12.79 9.01 -6.24
N ASP A 179 12.20 8.23 -5.32
CA ASP A 179 12.58 6.86 -5.06
C ASP A 179 11.38 6.02 -4.59
N HIS A 180 11.38 4.73 -4.92
CA HIS A 180 10.33 3.78 -4.57
C HIS A 180 10.13 3.58 -3.07
N SER A 181 11.13 3.91 -2.23
CA SER A 181 11.07 3.72 -0.77
C SER A 181 9.85 4.39 -0.12
N ALA A 182 9.39 5.52 -0.67
CA ALA A 182 8.18 6.18 -0.16
C ALA A 182 6.92 5.35 -0.46
N ALA A 183 6.82 4.76 -1.66
CA ALA A 183 5.73 3.88 -2.06
C ALA A 183 5.80 2.53 -1.31
N GLU A 184 7.00 2.02 -1.06
CA GLU A 184 7.23 0.83 -0.25
C GLU A 184 6.55 0.96 1.12
N VAL A 185 6.83 2.04 1.88
CA VAL A 185 6.22 2.27 3.20
C VAL A 185 4.70 2.40 3.10
N PHE A 186 4.20 3.05 2.06
CA PHE A 186 2.76 3.18 1.84
C PHE A 186 2.09 1.83 1.60
N PHE A 187 2.57 1.03 0.64
CA PHE A 187 1.98 -0.26 0.31
C PHE A 187 2.18 -1.29 1.43
N GLN A 188 3.30 -1.27 2.14
CA GLN A 188 3.53 -2.11 3.30
C GLN A 188 2.51 -1.84 4.42
N THR A 189 2.33 -0.58 4.80
CA THR A 189 1.37 -0.22 5.84
C THR A 189 -0.07 -0.47 5.40
N LEU A 190 -0.38 -0.26 4.12
CA LEU A 190 -1.68 -0.60 3.53
C LEU A 190 -1.94 -2.11 3.58
N GLY A 191 -0.94 -2.93 3.23
CA GLY A 191 -1.02 -4.39 3.31
C GLY A 191 -1.29 -4.88 4.73
N VAL A 192 -0.52 -4.38 5.70
CA VAL A 192 -0.73 -4.72 7.12
C VAL A 192 -2.14 -4.33 7.59
N LEU A 193 -2.61 -3.11 7.26
CA LEU A 193 -3.97 -2.69 7.57
C LEU A 193 -5.01 -3.60 6.94
N ALA A 194 -4.83 -3.96 5.67
CA ALA A 194 -5.76 -4.80 4.93
C ALA A 194 -5.86 -6.22 5.55
N PHE A 195 -4.75 -6.82 5.97
CA PHE A 195 -4.76 -8.08 6.72
C PHE A 195 -5.49 -7.96 8.06
N ILE A 196 -5.23 -6.91 8.84
CA ILE A 196 -5.94 -6.67 10.11
C ILE A 196 -7.46 -6.56 9.89
N VAL A 197 -7.87 -5.86 8.84
CA VAL A 197 -9.30 -5.70 8.51
C VAL A 197 -9.90 -7.03 8.04
N ALA A 198 -9.22 -7.75 7.14
CA ALA A 198 -9.69 -9.04 6.62
C ALA A 198 -9.90 -10.07 7.74
N LEU A 199 -8.93 -10.22 8.66
CA LEU A 199 -9.04 -11.08 9.83
C LEU A 199 -10.22 -10.67 10.72
N THR A 200 -10.36 -9.37 11.00
CA THR A 200 -11.46 -8.86 11.84
C THR A 200 -12.83 -9.13 11.22
N VAL A 201 -12.94 -9.02 9.90
CA VAL A 201 -14.20 -9.28 9.19
C VAL A 201 -14.50 -10.77 9.18
N ALA A 202 -13.51 -11.62 8.86
CA ALA A 202 -13.69 -13.07 8.85
C ALA A 202 -14.08 -13.64 10.24
N GLU A 203 -13.47 -13.11 11.31
CA GLU A 203 -13.81 -13.50 12.69
C GLU A 203 -15.25 -13.15 13.11
N ARG A 204 -15.89 -12.17 12.46
CA ARG A 204 -17.28 -11.78 12.76
C ARG A 204 -18.32 -12.60 12.02
N GLU A 205 -18.00 -13.12 10.88
CA GLU A 205 -18.90 -13.86 9.97
C GLU A 205 -18.72 -15.39 10.16
N GLN A 206 -18.60 -15.83 11.41
CA GLN A 206 -18.45 -17.26 11.70
C GLN A 206 -19.78 -18.01 11.52
N PRO A 207 -19.73 -19.29 11.13
CA PRO A 207 -18.59 -20.11 10.67
C PRO A 207 -18.31 -19.89 9.17
N VAL A 208 -17.13 -19.40 8.83
CA VAL A 208 -16.79 -19.06 7.43
C VAL A 208 -16.78 -20.28 6.52
N TRP A 209 -16.30 -21.43 7.03
CA TRP A 209 -16.23 -22.66 6.24
C TRP A 209 -17.61 -23.22 5.89
N GLU A 210 -18.56 -23.17 6.83
CA GLU A 210 -19.95 -23.58 6.57
C GLU A 210 -20.55 -22.72 5.46
N LEU A 211 -20.28 -21.39 5.46
CA LEU A 211 -20.74 -20.50 4.39
C LEU A 211 -20.21 -20.90 3.02
N VAL A 212 -18.97 -21.43 2.94
CA VAL A 212 -18.38 -21.94 1.71
C VAL A 212 -19.09 -23.25 1.27
N VAL A 213 -19.29 -24.16 2.20
CA VAL A 213 -19.94 -25.46 1.94
C VAL A 213 -21.40 -25.29 1.52
N ASP A 214 -22.14 -24.44 2.24
CA ASP A 214 -23.56 -24.15 2.01
C ASP A 214 -23.78 -23.20 0.83
N ARG A 215 -22.70 -22.68 0.25
CA ARG A 215 -22.73 -21.71 -0.86
C ARG A 215 -23.54 -20.45 -0.52
N ASP A 216 -23.50 -20.01 0.75
CA ASP A 216 -24.08 -18.72 1.13
C ASP A 216 -23.16 -17.58 0.71
N PHE A 217 -23.22 -17.24 -0.57
CA PHE A 217 -22.41 -16.18 -1.18
C PHE A 217 -22.71 -14.77 -0.60
N ASN A 218 -23.88 -14.58 -0.03
CA ASN A 218 -24.24 -13.28 0.55
C ASN A 218 -23.46 -13.03 1.85
N ALA A 219 -23.43 -14.00 2.75
CA ALA A 219 -22.66 -13.91 3.99
C ALA A 219 -21.15 -14.01 3.73
N LEU A 220 -20.73 -14.84 2.74
CA LEU A 220 -19.32 -14.99 2.37
C LEU A 220 -18.72 -13.75 1.67
N ARG A 221 -19.56 -12.87 1.11
CA ARG A 221 -19.13 -11.72 0.31
C ARG A 221 -18.12 -10.83 1.05
N ASN A 222 -18.39 -10.49 2.31
CA ASN A 222 -17.53 -9.61 3.09
C ASN A 222 -16.15 -10.26 3.39
N PRO A 223 -16.08 -11.44 4.03
CA PRO A 223 -14.80 -12.11 4.25
C PRO A 223 -13.98 -12.27 2.98
N LEU A 224 -14.61 -12.66 1.87
CA LEU A 224 -13.95 -12.85 0.58
C LEU A 224 -13.40 -11.52 0.02
N THR A 225 -14.22 -10.46 0.01
CA THR A 225 -13.81 -9.15 -0.53
C THR A 225 -12.63 -8.56 0.22
N TYR A 226 -12.66 -8.61 1.56
CA TYR A 226 -11.56 -8.06 2.36
C TYR A 226 -10.30 -8.93 2.28
N SER A 227 -10.44 -10.26 2.16
CA SER A 227 -9.29 -11.15 1.95
C SER A 227 -8.64 -10.96 0.58
N ILE A 228 -9.44 -10.77 -0.48
CA ILE A 228 -8.95 -10.39 -1.81
C ILE A 228 -8.23 -9.03 -1.73
N GLY A 229 -8.83 -8.05 -1.05
CA GLY A 229 -8.21 -6.74 -0.86
C GLY A 229 -6.86 -6.80 -0.14
N ALA A 230 -6.73 -7.67 0.87
CA ALA A 230 -5.47 -7.91 1.57
C ALA A 230 -4.41 -8.53 0.64
N GLY A 231 -4.81 -9.51 -0.17
CA GLY A 231 -3.93 -10.11 -1.17
C GLY A 231 -3.47 -9.12 -2.25
N ILE A 232 -4.38 -8.26 -2.73
CA ILE A 232 -4.04 -7.20 -3.67
C ILE A 232 -3.04 -6.22 -3.04
N ALA A 233 -3.27 -5.77 -1.81
CA ALA A 233 -2.37 -4.83 -1.13
C ALA A 233 -0.97 -5.43 -0.91
N ALA A 234 -0.88 -6.71 -0.54
CA ALA A 234 0.39 -7.42 -0.42
C ALA A 234 1.10 -7.60 -1.78
N GLY A 235 0.35 -7.92 -2.83
CA GLY A 235 0.88 -8.00 -4.20
C GLY A 235 1.42 -6.66 -4.71
N LEU A 236 0.69 -5.56 -4.48
CA LEU A 236 1.15 -4.22 -4.82
C LEU A 236 2.43 -3.84 -4.06
N TYR A 237 2.55 -4.22 -2.78
CA TYR A 237 3.78 -4.02 -2.03
C TYR A 237 4.97 -4.75 -2.65
N MET A 238 4.81 -6.04 -2.98
CA MET A 238 5.87 -6.81 -3.64
C MET A 238 6.20 -6.30 -5.04
N TRP A 239 5.21 -5.77 -5.77
CA TRP A 239 5.43 -5.16 -7.07
C TRP A 239 6.14 -3.79 -6.97
N ALA A 240 5.88 -3.02 -5.90
CA ALA A 240 6.63 -1.80 -5.64
C ALA A 240 8.07 -2.07 -5.20
N TRP A 241 8.30 -3.21 -4.52
CA TRP A 241 9.60 -3.61 -4.01
C TRP A 241 9.73 -5.13 -3.93
N PRO A 242 10.44 -5.79 -4.85
CA PRO A 242 10.53 -7.25 -4.93
C PRO A 242 10.97 -7.94 -3.63
N PRO A 243 11.92 -7.39 -2.81
CA PRO A 243 12.25 -7.95 -1.51
C PRO A 243 11.07 -7.95 -0.50
N GLY A 244 9.96 -7.30 -0.83
CA GLY A 244 8.71 -7.41 -0.08
C GLY A 244 8.20 -8.83 0.11
N VAL A 245 8.70 -9.79 -0.67
CA VAL A 245 8.49 -11.22 -0.47
C VAL A 245 8.85 -11.68 0.96
N LEU A 246 9.77 -11.00 1.64
CA LEU A 246 10.12 -11.27 3.03
C LEU A 246 8.95 -10.96 3.99
N LEU A 247 8.21 -9.87 3.74
CA LEU A 247 7.01 -9.54 4.53
C LEU A 247 5.94 -10.63 4.36
N VAL A 248 5.78 -11.14 3.14
CA VAL A 248 4.85 -12.25 2.87
C VAL A 248 5.28 -13.50 3.64
N GLY A 249 6.58 -13.83 3.66
CA GLY A 249 7.11 -14.92 4.48
C GLY A 249 6.85 -14.72 5.99
N PHE A 250 7.07 -13.51 6.52
CA PHE A 250 6.72 -13.19 7.92
C PHE A 250 5.22 -13.28 8.19
N THR A 251 4.38 -12.88 7.23
CA THR A 251 2.93 -13.01 7.33
C THR A 251 2.52 -14.49 7.35
N GLY A 252 3.16 -15.33 6.57
CA GLY A 252 2.96 -16.79 6.62
C GLY A 252 3.34 -17.39 7.99
N VAL A 253 4.48 -16.98 8.56
CA VAL A 253 4.86 -17.38 9.92
C VAL A 253 3.83 -16.90 10.95
N PHE A 254 3.33 -15.67 10.83
CA PHE A 254 2.26 -15.16 11.70
C PHE A 254 0.99 -16.03 11.58
N PHE A 255 0.55 -16.37 10.37
CA PHE A 255 -0.60 -17.25 10.19
C PHE A 255 -0.37 -18.64 10.80
N ALA A 256 0.81 -19.23 10.62
CA ALA A 256 1.14 -20.53 11.22
C ALA A 256 1.06 -20.49 12.76
N ILE A 257 1.64 -19.46 13.38
CA ILE A 257 1.58 -19.27 14.83
C ILE A 257 0.14 -19.05 15.29
N LYS A 258 -0.60 -18.21 14.60
CA LYS A 258 -1.98 -17.85 14.97
C LYS A 258 -2.91 -19.06 14.83
N LEU A 259 -2.83 -19.81 13.73
CA LEU A 259 -3.59 -21.05 13.53
C LEU A 259 -3.31 -22.08 14.63
N THR A 260 -2.03 -22.32 14.93
CA THR A 260 -1.62 -23.23 16.00
C THR A 260 -2.15 -22.78 17.35
N SER A 261 -2.10 -21.48 17.63
CA SER A 261 -2.63 -20.91 18.87
C SER A 261 -4.14 -21.10 19.02
N GLU A 262 -4.92 -20.88 17.96
CA GLU A 262 -6.39 -21.08 17.99
C GLU A 262 -6.73 -22.55 18.28
N VAL A 263 -6.08 -23.48 17.56
CA VAL A 263 -6.28 -24.92 17.80
C VAL A 263 -5.88 -25.31 19.22
N TYR A 264 -4.76 -24.80 19.73
CA TYR A 264 -4.30 -25.09 21.10
C TYR A 264 -5.30 -24.60 22.16
N HIS A 265 -5.95 -23.46 21.94
CA HIS A 265 -6.97 -22.92 22.85
C HIS A 265 -8.38 -23.47 22.61
N GLY A 266 -8.56 -24.39 21.66
CA GLY A 266 -9.86 -25.00 21.34
C GLY A 266 -10.80 -24.07 20.56
N ASN A 267 -10.27 -23.01 19.96
CA ASN A 267 -11.01 -22.10 19.10
C ASN A 267 -11.00 -22.61 17.64
N SER A 268 -11.94 -22.15 16.82
CA SER A 268 -11.95 -22.46 15.38
C SER A 268 -10.84 -21.69 14.65
N PRO A 269 -9.92 -22.37 13.94
CA PRO A 269 -8.90 -21.72 13.11
C PRO A 269 -9.44 -21.25 11.76
N GLU A 270 -10.67 -21.60 11.39
CA GLU A 270 -11.25 -21.43 10.04
C GLU A 270 -11.22 -19.99 9.52
N PRO A 271 -11.57 -18.94 10.29
CA PRO A 271 -11.54 -17.59 9.78
C PRO A 271 -10.12 -17.16 9.35
N ILE A 272 -9.11 -17.59 10.12
CA ILE A 272 -7.71 -17.27 9.85
C ILE A 272 -7.22 -18.05 8.63
N ALA A 273 -7.54 -19.35 8.54
CA ALA A 273 -7.19 -20.19 7.40
C ALA A 273 -7.81 -19.67 6.10
N PHE A 274 -9.06 -19.22 6.15
CA PHE A 274 -9.75 -18.63 5.01
C PHE A 274 -9.04 -17.35 4.52
N VAL A 275 -8.75 -16.42 5.43
CA VAL A 275 -8.04 -15.17 5.09
C VAL A 275 -6.66 -15.49 4.51
N ALA A 276 -5.91 -16.40 5.15
CA ALA A 276 -4.59 -16.81 4.68
C ALA A 276 -4.67 -17.41 3.26
N ALA A 277 -5.56 -18.38 3.04
CA ALA A 277 -5.70 -19.05 1.75
C ALA A 277 -6.07 -18.07 0.63
N VAL A 278 -7.10 -17.24 0.83
CA VAL A 278 -7.57 -16.30 -0.19
C VAL A 278 -6.52 -15.22 -0.46
N SER A 279 -6.01 -14.56 0.59
CA SER A 279 -5.08 -13.45 0.41
C SER A 279 -3.74 -13.90 -0.20
N MET A 280 -3.19 -15.03 0.24
CA MET A 280 -1.94 -15.56 -0.31
C MET A 280 -2.12 -16.04 -1.75
N THR A 281 -3.27 -16.65 -2.10
CA THR A 281 -3.59 -16.99 -3.50
C THR A 281 -3.61 -15.74 -4.37
N VAL A 282 -4.31 -14.70 -3.95
CA VAL A 282 -4.39 -13.44 -4.72
C VAL A 282 -3.02 -12.78 -4.83
N THR A 283 -2.23 -12.75 -3.74
CA THR A 283 -0.86 -12.22 -3.77
C THR A 283 0.00 -12.97 -4.80
N GLY A 284 0.02 -14.29 -4.76
CA GLY A 284 0.78 -15.11 -5.70
C GLY A 284 0.33 -14.91 -7.15
N LEU A 285 -0.99 -14.86 -7.39
CA LEU A 285 -1.54 -14.61 -8.74
C LEU A 285 -1.18 -13.22 -9.27
N MET A 286 -1.18 -12.20 -8.42
CA MET A 286 -0.78 -10.85 -8.84
C MET A 286 0.68 -10.79 -9.30
N MET A 287 1.56 -11.60 -8.70
CA MET A 287 2.98 -11.61 -9.07
C MET A 287 3.28 -12.24 -10.43
N PHE A 288 2.29 -12.84 -11.11
CA PHE A 288 2.43 -13.19 -12.52
C PHE A 288 2.48 -11.97 -13.45
N VAL A 289 1.97 -10.81 -13.01
CA VAL A 289 1.94 -9.59 -13.84
C VAL A 289 3.37 -9.05 -14.07
N PRO A 290 4.18 -8.80 -13.02
CA PRO A 290 5.55 -8.33 -13.18
C PRO A 290 6.56 -9.48 -13.42
N LEU A 291 6.13 -10.75 -13.50
CA LEU A 291 7.02 -11.90 -13.61
C LEU A 291 7.88 -11.80 -14.88
N SER A 292 9.18 -11.75 -14.70
CA SER A 292 10.16 -11.64 -15.79
C SER A 292 10.98 -12.91 -15.99
N THR A 293 11.14 -13.70 -14.92
CA THR A 293 12.00 -14.88 -14.93
C THR A 293 11.25 -16.12 -14.45
N PHE A 294 11.15 -17.14 -15.31
CA PHE A 294 10.52 -18.44 -15.01
C PHE A 294 11.47 -19.43 -14.28
N SER A 295 12.32 -18.92 -13.41
CA SER A 295 13.16 -19.70 -12.51
C SER A 295 13.01 -19.17 -11.09
N ILE A 296 13.45 -19.95 -10.09
CA ILE A 296 13.53 -19.45 -8.72
C ILE A 296 14.77 -18.55 -8.65
N GLY A 297 14.55 -17.25 -8.58
CA GLY A 297 15.57 -16.22 -8.47
C GLY A 297 15.78 -15.74 -7.03
N GLY A 298 16.51 -14.63 -6.89
CA GLY A 298 16.71 -13.94 -5.62
C GLY A 298 15.48 -13.18 -5.14
N SER A 299 15.58 -12.63 -3.93
CA SER A 299 14.48 -11.78 -3.38
C SER A 299 14.31 -10.46 -4.14
N THR A 300 15.32 -10.05 -4.91
CA THR A 300 15.33 -8.81 -5.69
C THR A 300 14.80 -8.97 -7.12
N ASP A 301 14.46 -10.20 -7.53
CA ASP A 301 14.03 -10.48 -8.89
C ASP A 301 12.52 -10.73 -8.93
N TYR A 302 11.84 -10.39 -10.02
CA TYR A 302 10.48 -10.87 -10.28
C TYR A 302 10.55 -12.28 -10.85
N SER A 303 10.70 -13.25 -9.96
CA SER A 303 10.89 -14.66 -10.27
C SER A 303 9.76 -15.53 -9.74
N LEU A 304 9.82 -16.84 -10.01
CA LEU A 304 8.87 -17.77 -9.42
C LEU A 304 8.91 -17.78 -7.89
N LEU A 305 9.94 -17.27 -7.22
CA LEU A 305 9.97 -17.15 -5.77
C LEU A 305 8.80 -16.27 -5.26
N GLN A 306 8.57 -15.11 -5.91
CA GLN A 306 7.51 -14.17 -5.54
C GLN A 306 6.10 -14.71 -5.79
N VAL A 307 5.97 -15.65 -6.73
CA VAL A 307 4.71 -16.35 -7.00
C VAL A 307 4.49 -17.51 -6.05
N LEU A 308 5.52 -18.37 -5.90
CA LEU A 308 5.38 -19.65 -5.21
C LEU A 308 5.42 -19.53 -3.68
N LEU A 309 6.12 -18.53 -3.13
CA LEU A 309 6.19 -18.36 -1.67
C LEU A 309 4.81 -18.09 -1.08
N PRO A 310 4.01 -17.12 -1.58
CA PRO A 310 2.64 -16.94 -1.10
C PRO A 310 1.78 -18.20 -1.28
N LEU A 311 1.87 -18.89 -2.42
CA LEU A 311 1.09 -20.11 -2.66
C LEU A 311 1.52 -21.27 -1.76
N GLY A 312 2.81 -21.36 -1.41
CA GLY A 312 3.34 -22.37 -0.48
C GLY A 312 2.85 -22.21 0.96
N GLU A 313 2.54 -20.98 1.37
CA GLU A 313 1.98 -20.71 2.71
C GLU A 313 0.56 -21.29 2.88
N ILE A 314 -0.18 -21.49 1.78
CA ILE A 314 -1.53 -22.10 1.81
C ILE A 314 -1.45 -23.57 2.25
N GLY A 315 -0.42 -24.31 1.81
CA GLY A 315 -0.24 -25.71 2.16
C GLY A 315 -0.04 -25.95 3.66
N ARG A 316 0.43 -24.94 4.40
CA ARG A 316 0.61 -25.01 5.86
C ARG A 316 -0.69 -24.77 6.64
N ALA A 317 -1.71 -24.22 6.01
CA ALA A 317 -3.01 -23.98 6.63
C ALA A 317 -3.92 -25.24 6.66
N HIS A 318 -3.51 -26.33 6.01
CA HIS A 318 -4.27 -27.58 5.90
C HIS A 318 -3.72 -28.72 6.76
N VAL A 319 -2.72 -28.48 7.59
CA VAL A 319 -2.14 -29.47 8.54
C VAL A 319 -2.51 -29.05 9.96
#